data_67c2d5c5508d3adc5f47b85a602981fe
#
_entry.id   67c2d5c5508d3adc5f47b85a602981fe
#
_cell.length_a   1.000
_cell.length_b   1.000
_cell.length_c   1.000
_cell.angle_alpha   90.00
_cell.angle_beta   90.00
_cell.angle_gamma   90.00
#
_symmetry.space_group_name_H-M   'P 1'
#
loop_
_entity.id
_entity.type
_entity.pdbx_description
1 polymer ?
#
loop_
_entity_poly.entity_id
_entity_poly.type
_entity_poly.pdbx_seq_one_letter_code
_entity_poly.pdbx_strand_id
1 'polypeptide(L)'
;FARIYESDLVLIPDVDTYRVLPWSAEGRRRARIICDVHGPSGEPSLHVPRQVLKRMLARASEMGYTYDVGPELEFFLFRRDGEPNTQHPTRPVPHDVGSYFDFSPRDEAQQVRSEIILALEALGMRVESSHHEVATGQHEIDFRYADALTSADNAVTFKYTVRGVAG
;
A
#
# COMPACT_ATOMS: atom_id res chain seq x y z
N PHE A 1 21.11 -9.67 -4.86
CA PHE A 1 21.35 -9.20 -3.48
C PHE A 1 22.80 -8.71 -3.38
N ALA A 2 23.03 -7.64 -2.57
CA ALA A 2 24.33 -7.05 -2.41
C ALA A 2 25.33 -8.02 -1.78
N ARG A 3 26.58 -7.97 -2.20
CA ARG A 3 27.66 -8.72 -1.52
C ARG A 3 28.06 -7.98 -0.24
N ILE A 4 28.62 -8.70 0.74
CA ILE A 4 28.99 -8.13 2.06
C ILE A 4 29.83 -6.85 1.99
N TYR A 5 30.63 -6.67 0.94
CA TYR A 5 31.44 -5.49 0.69
C TYR A 5 30.77 -4.41 -0.20
N GLU A 6 29.53 -4.64 -0.65
CA GLU A 6 28.70 -3.70 -1.38
C GLU A 6 27.57 -3.19 -0.46
N SER A 7 27.93 -2.69 0.72
CA SER A 7 26.97 -2.43 1.80
C SER A 7 26.12 -1.21 1.59
N ASP A 8 26.59 -0.21 0.85
CA ASP A 8 25.93 1.08 0.79
C ASP A 8 25.21 1.27 -0.54
N LEU A 9 23.90 1.49 -0.45
CA LEU A 9 23.07 1.89 -1.57
C LEU A 9 22.61 3.33 -1.38
N VAL A 10 22.45 4.06 -2.48
CA VAL A 10 21.98 5.44 -2.48
C VAL A 10 20.50 5.48 -2.82
N LEU A 11 19.71 6.18 -2.02
CA LEU A 11 18.30 6.43 -2.28
C LEU A 11 18.13 7.76 -3.00
N ILE A 12 17.63 7.72 -4.22
CA ILE A 12 17.32 8.92 -5.01
C ILE A 12 15.81 9.17 -4.89
N PRO A 13 15.39 10.27 -4.25
CA PRO A 13 13.98 10.55 -4.05
C PRO A 13 13.27 10.91 -5.36
N ASP A 14 12.13 10.29 -5.60
CA ASP A 14 11.18 10.68 -6.63
C ASP A 14 10.24 11.75 -6.03
N VAL A 15 10.54 13.02 -6.31
CA VAL A 15 9.90 14.17 -5.65
C VAL A 15 8.40 14.26 -5.95
N ASP A 16 7.93 13.73 -7.07
CA ASP A 16 6.53 13.74 -7.45
C ASP A 16 5.69 12.81 -6.56
N THR A 17 6.36 11.89 -5.87
CA THR A 17 5.73 10.96 -4.92
C THR A 17 5.66 11.49 -3.48
N TYR A 18 6.14 12.72 -3.21
CA TYR A 18 6.07 13.31 -1.87
C TYR A 18 4.62 13.47 -1.40
N ARG A 19 4.30 12.94 -0.22
CA ARG A 19 2.96 13.08 0.40
C ARG A 19 3.09 13.22 1.91
N VAL A 20 2.30 14.15 2.48
CA VAL A 20 2.15 14.27 3.93
C VAL A 20 1.19 13.19 4.42
N LEU A 21 1.56 12.52 5.52
CA LEU A 21 0.76 11.42 6.08
C LEU A 21 -0.41 11.97 6.89
N PRO A 22 -1.68 11.70 6.51
CA PRO A 22 -2.85 12.28 7.16
C PRO A 22 -3.08 11.78 8.60
N TRP A 23 -2.59 10.60 8.95
CA TRP A 23 -2.68 10.04 10.30
C TRP A 23 -1.53 10.45 11.24
N SER A 24 -0.76 11.45 10.86
CA SER A 24 0.30 11.97 11.74
C SER A 24 -0.30 12.70 12.92
N ALA A 25 0.24 12.47 14.13
CA ALA A 25 -0.18 13.16 15.32
C ALA A 25 -0.04 14.68 15.18
N GLU A 26 -0.97 15.42 15.80
CA GLU A 26 -0.96 16.88 15.80
C GLU A 26 0.40 17.43 16.33
N GLY A 27 0.96 18.39 15.62
CA GLY A 27 2.29 18.94 15.90
C GLY A 27 3.48 18.09 15.46
N ARG A 28 3.27 16.88 14.90
CA ARG A 28 4.33 16.00 14.41
C ARG A 28 4.04 15.53 12.98
N ARG A 29 3.99 16.46 12.04
CA ARG A 29 3.75 16.11 10.64
C ARG A 29 4.86 15.19 10.12
N ARG A 30 4.45 14.08 9.53
CA ARG A 30 5.31 13.15 8.83
C ARG A 30 4.97 13.17 7.36
N ALA A 31 5.96 12.92 6.53
CA ALA A 31 5.77 12.74 5.10
C ALA A 31 6.49 11.48 4.64
N ARG A 32 6.08 10.95 3.51
CA ARG A 32 6.77 9.89 2.81
C ARG A 32 7.20 10.36 1.44
N ILE A 33 8.26 9.77 0.90
CA ILE A 33 8.69 9.90 -0.47
C ILE A 33 9.17 8.53 -0.95
N ILE A 34 8.84 8.15 -2.17
CA ILE A 34 9.35 6.94 -2.79
C ILE A 34 10.72 7.25 -3.38
N CYS A 35 11.66 6.34 -3.21
CA CYS A 35 13.01 6.52 -3.72
C CYS A 35 13.36 5.40 -4.70
N ASP A 36 14.11 5.75 -5.72
CA ASP A 36 14.83 4.79 -6.54
C ASP A 36 16.13 4.40 -5.84
N VAL A 37 16.50 3.14 -5.93
CA VAL A 37 17.72 2.62 -5.33
C VAL A 37 18.83 2.58 -6.37
N HIS A 38 19.96 3.16 -6.04
CA HIS A 38 21.15 3.24 -6.88
C HIS A 38 22.36 2.62 -6.17
N GLY A 39 23.31 2.15 -6.93
CA GLY A 39 24.61 1.76 -6.41
C GLY A 39 25.46 2.98 -6.00
N PRO A 40 26.61 2.74 -5.33
CA PRO A 40 27.50 3.82 -4.85
C PRO A 40 28.04 4.72 -5.95
N SER A 41 28.18 4.21 -7.18
CA SER A 41 28.64 4.96 -8.34
C SER A 41 27.53 5.75 -9.06
N GLY A 42 26.28 5.68 -8.54
CA GLY A 42 25.12 6.39 -9.07
C GLY A 42 24.33 5.64 -10.13
N GLU A 43 24.70 4.40 -10.47
CA GLU A 43 23.95 3.55 -11.39
C GLU A 43 22.67 2.99 -10.75
N PRO A 44 21.54 2.90 -11.49
CA PRO A 44 20.33 2.30 -10.97
C PRO A 44 20.52 0.83 -10.60
N SER A 45 20.05 0.43 -9.43
CA SER A 45 20.08 -0.98 -9.02
C SER A 45 19.07 -1.82 -9.80
N LEU A 46 19.57 -2.62 -10.74
CA LEU A 46 18.76 -3.37 -11.70
C LEU A 46 17.89 -4.48 -11.09
N HIS A 47 18.12 -4.83 -9.83
CA HIS A 47 17.42 -5.91 -9.12
C HIS A 47 16.25 -5.42 -8.26
N VAL A 48 16.10 -4.11 -8.10
CA VAL A 48 15.00 -3.50 -7.33
C VAL A 48 13.72 -3.55 -8.15
N PRO A 49 12.58 -4.01 -7.58
CA PRO A 49 11.33 -4.20 -8.33
C PRO A 49 10.88 -2.97 -9.10
N ARG A 50 10.96 -1.76 -8.52
CA ARG A 50 10.58 -0.52 -9.19
C ARG A 50 11.45 -0.24 -10.43
N GLN A 51 12.74 -0.53 -10.39
CA GLN A 51 13.64 -0.40 -11.55
C GLN A 51 13.38 -1.46 -12.61
N VAL A 52 13.02 -2.67 -12.20
CA VAL A 52 12.58 -3.73 -13.13
C VAL A 52 11.34 -3.25 -13.89
N LEU A 53 10.33 -2.72 -13.18
CA LEU A 53 9.12 -2.18 -13.79
C LEU A 53 9.43 -1.05 -14.76
N LYS A 54 10.22 -0.04 -14.35
CA LYS A 54 10.62 1.08 -15.23
C LYS A 54 11.25 0.60 -16.54
N ARG A 55 12.14 -0.40 -16.47
CA ARG A 55 12.75 -0.99 -17.69
C ARG A 55 11.72 -1.69 -18.58
N MET A 56 10.76 -2.40 -17.97
CA MET A 56 9.72 -3.07 -18.76
C MET A 56 8.77 -2.07 -19.42
N LEU A 57 8.45 -0.97 -18.73
CA LEU A 57 7.66 0.12 -19.30
C LEU A 57 8.39 0.81 -20.45
N ALA A 58 9.70 1.04 -20.33
CA ALA A 58 10.51 1.55 -21.42
C ALA A 58 10.47 0.60 -22.64
N ARG A 59 10.61 -0.70 -22.40
CA ARG A 59 10.51 -1.72 -23.45
C ARG A 59 9.13 -1.75 -24.12
N ALA A 60 8.05 -1.65 -23.36
CA ALA A 60 6.70 -1.56 -23.90
C ALA A 60 6.53 -0.33 -24.79
N SER A 61 7.05 0.82 -24.33
CA SER A 61 7.01 2.08 -25.09
C SER A 61 7.78 1.99 -26.42
N GLU A 62 8.96 1.37 -26.43
CA GLU A 62 9.71 1.10 -27.67
C GLU A 62 8.93 0.24 -28.68
N MET A 63 8.03 -0.61 -28.19
CA MET A 63 7.14 -1.44 -29.00
C MET A 63 5.84 -0.72 -29.39
N GLY A 64 5.63 0.54 -28.95
CA GLY A 64 4.45 1.35 -29.23
C GLY A 64 3.27 1.09 -28.29
N TYR A 65 3.48 0.48 -27.13
CA TYR A 65 2.44 0.19 -26.14
C TYR A 65 2.54 1.09 -24.91
N THR A 66 1.37 1.43 -24.34
CA THR A 66 1.21 1.90 -22.97
C THR A 66 0.72 0.73 -22.12
N TYR A 67 1.03 0.76 -20.81
CA TYR A 67 0.62 -0.30 -19.89
C TYR A 67 -0.05 0.31 -18.66
N ASP A 68 -1.36 0.14 -18.59
CA ASP A 68 -2.20 0.58 -17.47
C ASP A 68 -2.61 -0.62 -16.62
N VAL A 69 -2.77 -0.40 -15.30
CA VAL A 69 -3.12 -1.44 -14.33
C VAL A 69 -4.20 -0.91 -13.38
N GLY A 70 -5.27 -1.69 -13.21
CA GLY A 70 -6.29 -1.51 -12.19
C GLY A 70 -6.14 -2.62 -11.15
N PRO A 71 -5.51 -2.36 -10.01
CA PRO A 71 -5.36 -3.36 -8.97
C PRO A 71 -6.60 -3.43 -8.09
N GLU A 72 -6.98 -4.64 -7.71
CA GLU A 72 -8.00 -4.95 -6.71
C GLU A 72 -7.26 -5.46 -5.48
N LEU A 73 -7.23 -4.66 -4.41
CA LEU A 73 -6.42 -4.95 -3.23
C LEU A 73 -7.30 -5.33 -2.04
N GLU A 74 -7.22 -6.58 -1.68
CA GLU A 74 -7.89 -7.14 -0.53
C GLU A 74 -7.00 -7.15 0.72
N PHE A 75 -7.63 -7.06 1.88
CA PHE A 75 -6.97 -7.14 3.17
C PHE A 75 -7.87 -7.72 4.24
N PHE A 76 -7.28 -8.28 5.30
CA PHE A 76 -7.98 -8.77 6.46
C PHE A 76 -7.78 -7.85 7.66
N LEU A 77 -8.87 -7.60 8.39
CA LEU A 77 -8.84 -6.96 9.69
C LEU A 77 -9.05 -8.00 10.80
N PHE A 78 -8.24 -7.89 11.83
CA PHE A 78 -8.32 -8.73 13.01
C PHE A 78 -8.51 -7.89 14.26
N ARG A 79 -9.24 -8.41 15.23
CA ARG A 79 -9.36 -7.75 16.53
C ARG A 79 -8.02 -7.74 17.24
N ARG A 80 -7.73 -6.64 17.89
CA ARG A 80 -6.57 -6.51 18.76
C ARG A 80 -7.01 -6.85 20.20
N ASP A 81 -7.27 -8.13 20.45
CA ASP A 81 -7.67 -8.59 21.78
C ASP A 81 -6.45 -8.88 22.64
N GLY A 82 -6.32 -8.10 23.71
CA GLY A 82 -5.44 -8.40 24.83
C GLY A 82 -4.01 -7.86 24.75
N GLU A 83 -3.40 -7.77 25.93
CA GLU A 83 -1.99 -7.51 26.13
C GLU A 83 -1.12 -8.43 25.26
N PRO A 84 -0.01 -7.95 24.71
CA PRO A 84 0.93 -8.80 23.98
C PRO A 84 1.70 -9.68 24.98
N ASN A 85 0.98 -10.52 25.67
CA ASN A 85 1.59 -11.53 26.52
C ASN A 85 1.59 -12.87 25.79
N THR A 86 2.78 -13.06 25.27
CA THR A 86 3.21 -13.79 24.54
C THR A 86 3.87 -15.09 24.59
N GLN A 87 3.52 -16.00 25.35
CA GLN A 87 3.99 -17.38 25.28
C GLN A 87 3.13 -18.26 24.35
N HIS A 88 1.97 -17.78 23.92
CA HIS A 88 1.16 -18.46 22.93
C HIS A 88 0.65 -17.43 21.91
N PRO A 89 0.99 -17.56 20.62
CA PRO A 89 0.35 -16.76 19.58
C PRO A 89 -1.15 -17.05 19.62
N THR A 90 -1.92 -16.10 20.12
CA THR A 90 -3.39 -16.16 20.06
C THR A 90 -3.77 -16.25 18.59
N ARG A 91 -4.65 -17.18 18.26
CA ARG A 91 -5.18 -17.32 16.92
C ARG A 91 -5.83 -15.98 16.53
N PRO A 92 -5.48 -15.39 15.36
CA PRO A 92 -6.09 -14.13 14.95
C PRO A 92 -7.60 -14.29 14.84
N VAL A 93 -8.33 -13.39 15.51
CA VAL A 93 -9.79 -13.33 15.48
C VAL A 93 -10.22 -12.30 14.44
N PRO A 94 -10.99 -12.66 13.40
CA PRO A 94 -11.51 -11.70 12.44
C PRO A 94 -12.24 -10.54 13.13
N HIS A 95 -12.17 -9.35 12.55
CA HIS A 95 -12.79 -8.14 13.11
C HIS A 95 -14.32 -8.27 13.18
N ASP A 96 -14.92 -8.89 12.17
CA ASP A 96 -16.35 -9.10 12.05
C ASP A 96 -16.72 -10.48 11.50
N VAL A 97 -18.00 -10.69 11.31
CA VAL A 97 -18.60 -11.92 10.74
C VAL A 97 -19.34 -11.64 9.43
N GLY A 98 -19.05 -10.50 8.80
CA GLY A 98 -19.63 -10.13 7.53
C GLY A 98 -19.28 -11.09 6.40
N SER A 99 -19.96 -10.93 5.28
CA SER A 99 -19.77 -11.65 4.02
C SER A 99 -19.89 -10.70 2.85
N TYR A 100 -19.77 -11.22 1.65
CA TYR A 100 -19.72 -10.43 0.41
C TYR A 100 -20.88 -9.43 0.31
N PHE A 101 -20.53 -8.16 0.16
CA PHE A 101 -21.47 -7.01 0.10
C PHE A 101 -22.40 -6.87 1.32
N ASP A 102 -22.04 -7.44 2.48
CA ASP A 102 -22.80 -7.19 3.71
C ASP A 102 -22.69 -5.71 4.14
N PHE A 103 -23.73 -5.29 4.87
CA PHE A 103 -23.82 -3.99 5.51
C PHE A 103 -23.89 -4.12 7.02
N SER A 104 -23.76 -2.97 7.73
CA SER A 104 -24.03 -2.91 9.14
C SER A 104 -25.40 -3.56 9.49
N PRO A 105 -25.52 -4.38 10.56
CA PRO A 105 -24.52 -4.53 11.64
C PRO A 105 -23.48 -5.65 11.43
N ARG A 106 -23.51 -6.39 10.35
CA ARG A 106 -22.55 -7.49 10.13
C ARG A 106 -21.18 -7.00 9.70
N ASP A 107 -21.16 -5.98 8.86
CA ASP A 107 -19.94 -5.27 8.47
C ASP A 107 -19.59 -4.24 9.55
N GLU A 108 -18.82 -4.64 10.54
CA GLU A 108 -18.35 -3.76 11.62
C GLU A 108 -17.18 -2.86 11.20
N ALA A 109 -16.54 -3.16 10.08
CA ALA A 109 -15.36 -2.44 9.59
C ALA A 109 -15.66 -1.27 8.66
N GLN A 110 -16.92 -0.95 8.40
CA GLN A 110 -17.32 0.15 7.51
C GLN A 110 -16.66 1.48 7.90
N GLN A 111 -16.58 1.79 9.19
CA GLN A 111 -15.91 3.00 9.65
C GLN A 111 -14.41 2.96 9.37
N VAL A 112 -13.74 1.85 9.65
CA VAL A 112 -12.30 1.68 9.40
C VAL A 112 -11.99 1.84 7.89
N ARG A 113 -12.81 1.23 7.02
CA ARG A 113 -12.66 1.41 5.57
C ARG A 113 -12.85 2.88 5.17
N SER A 114 -13.83 3.57 5.74
CA SER A 114 -14.06 4.99 5.46
C SER A 114 -12.86 5.85 5.86
N GLU A 115 -12.25 5.60 7.01
CA GLU A 115 -11.04 6.29 7.46
C GLU A 115 -9.84 5.99 6.54
N ILE A 116 -9.69 4.74 6.09
CA ILE A 116 -8.67 4.35 5.11
C ILE A 116 -8.89 5.09 3.79
N ILE A 117 -10.13 5.14 3.28
CA ILE A 117 -10.49 5.84 2.04
C ILE A 117 -10.12 7.32 2.13
N LEU A 118 -10.53 8.01 3.18
CA LEU A 118 -10.20 9.43 3.39
C LEU A 118 -8.68 9.65 3.43
N ALA A 119 -7.94 8.75 4.06
CA ALA A 119 -6.49 8.82 4.09
C ALA A 119 -5.85 8.57 2.71
N LEU A 120 -6.37 7.62 1.93
CA LEU A 120 -5.91 7.36 0.56
C LEU A 120 -6.16 8.55 -0.36
N GLU A 121 -7.35 9.16 -0.28
CA GLU A 121 -7.71 10.36 -1.05
C GLU A 121 -6.83 11.56 -0.66
N ALA A 122 -6.55 11.75 0.63
CA ALA A 122 -5.62 12.78 1.09
C ALA A 122 -4.18 12.56 0.58
N LEU A 123 -3.80 11.32 0.28
CA LEU A 123 -2.53 10.97 -0.37
C LEU A 123 -2.56 11.08 -1.90
N GLY A 124 -3.71 11.49 -2.47
CA GLY A 124 -3.89 11.73 -3.90
C GLY A 124 -4.34 10.51 -4.70
N MET A 125 -4.75 9.42 -4.04
CA MET A 125 -5.33 8.25 -4.71
C MET A 125 -6.82 8.51 -5.01
N ARG A 126 -7.31 7.97 -6.11
CA ARG A 126 -8.73 8.05 -6.50
C ARG A 126 -9.39 6.72 -6.19
N VAL A 127 -10.10 6.66 -5.08
CA VAL A 127 -10.88 5.48 -4.70
C VAL A 127 -12.15 5.43 -5.55
N GLU A 128 -12.54 4.24 -6.01
CA GLU A 128 -13.74 3.99 -6.82
C GLU A 128 -14.80 3.20 -6.08
N SER A 129 -14.39 2.17 -5.34
CA SER A 129 -15.32 1.33 -4.57
C SER A 129 -14.70 0.80 -3.28
N SER A 130 -15.56 0.32 -2.39
CA SER A 130 -15.16 -0.39 -1.17
C SER A 130 -16.30 -1.25 -0.68
N HIS A 131 -16.01 -2.49 -0.33
CA HIS A 131 -16.99 -3.43 0.17
C HIS A 131 -16.38 -4.47 1.11
N HIS A 132 -17.25 -5.19 1.82
CA HIS A 132 -16.88 -6.40 2.55
C HIS A 132 -16.73 -7.54 1.55
N GLU A 133 -15.66 -8.30 1.68
CA GLU A 133 -15.37 -9.48 0.86
C GLU A 133 -16.00 -10.76 1.40
N VAL A 134 -15.77 -11.89 0.70
CA VAL A 134 -16.43 -13.17 0.98
C VAL A 134 -16.08 -13.72 2.36
N ALA A 135 -14.83 -13.64 2.76
CA ALA A 135 -14.38 -14.21 4.04
C ALA A 135 -14.59 -13.21 5.20
N THR A 136 -14.84 -13.76 6.39
CA THR A 136 -14.96 -12.97 7.62
C THR A 136 -13.75 -12.09 7.85
N GLY A 137 -13.98 -10.79 8.08
CA GLY A 137 -12.93 -9.78 8.25
C GLY A 137 -12.13 -9.45 7.00
N GLN A 138 -12.57 -9.91 5.82
CA GLN A 138 -11.94 -9.59 4.53
C GLN A 138 -12.63 -8.38 3.89
N HIS A 139 -11.85 -7.44 3.43
CA HIS A 139 -12.30 -6.17 2.85
C HIS A 139 -11.54 -5.86 1.59
N GLU A 140 -12.18 -5.10 0.71
CA GLU A 140 -11.60 -4.59 -0.52
C GLU A 140 -11.82 -3.09 -0.64
N ILE A 141 -10.83 -2.41 -1.20
CA ILE A 141 -10.91 -1.00 -1.57
C ILE A 141 -10.23 -0.86 -2.94
N ASP A 142 -11.03 -0.55 -3.94
CA ASP A 142 -10.58 -0.36 -5.30
C ASP A 142 -10.20 1.09 -5.56
N PHE A 143 -9.17 1.28 -6.31
CA PHE A 143 -8.79 2.60 -6.80
C PHE A 143 -8.58 2.60 -8.31
N ARG A 144 -8.82 3.74 -8.90
CA ARG A 144 -8.80 3.91 -10.34
C ARG A 144 -7.49 3.41 -10.94
N TYR A 145 -7.61 2.72 -12.07
CA TYR A 145 -6.45 2.34 -12.88
C TYR A 145 -5.58 3.55 -13.25
N ALA A 146 -4.32 3.33 -13.39
CA ALA A 146 -3.34 4.31 -13.83
C ALA A 146 -2.22 3.60 -14.61
N ASP A 147 -1.26 4.37 -15.12
CA ASP A 147 -0.04 3.76 -15.65
C ASP A 147 0.60 2.82 -14.61
N ALA A 148 1.27 1.78 -15.09
CA ALA A 148 1.71 0.69 -14.22
C ALA A 148 2.69 1.14 -13.11
N LEU A 149 3.50 2.19 -13.32
CA LEU A 149 4.39 2.70 -12.28
C LEU A 149 3.59 3.40 -11.17
N THR A 150 2.67 4.27 -11.56
CA THR A 150 1.74 4.93 -10.62
C THR A 150 0.91 3.90 -9.85
N SER A 151 0.36 2.88 -10.53
CA SER A 151 -0.42 1.82 -9.89
C SER A 151 0.41 1.00 -8.90
N ALA A 152 1.67 0.69 -9.22
CA ALA A 152 2.57 0.00 -8.30
C ALA A 152 2.92 0.86 -7.07
N ASP A 153 3.19 2.15 -7.25
CA ASP A 153 3.44 3.10 -6.16
C ASP A 153 2.17 3.30 -5.29
N ASN A 154 0.99 3.30 -5.91
CA ASN A 154 -0.30 3.33 -5.21
C ASN A 154 -0.52 2.05 -4.39
N ALA A 155 -0.21 0.87 -4.91
CA ALA A 155 -0.34 -0.38 -4.17
C ALA A 155 0.54 -0.41 -2.91
N VAL A 156 1.78 0.09 -3.00
CA VAL A 156 2.66 0.24 -1.82
C VAL A 156 2.08 1.26 -0.83
N THR A 157 1.57 2.39 -1.34
CA THR A 157 0.93 3.43 -0.54
C THR A 157 -0.30 2.89 0.17
N PHE A 158 -1.15 2.15 -0.53
CA PHE A 158 -2.33 1.48 0.04
C PHE A 158 -1.96 0.60 1.23
N LYS A 159 -1.02 -0.32 1.06
CA LYS A 159 -0.57 -1.22 2.14
C LYS A 159 -0.03 -0.45 3.35
N TYR A 160 0.67 0.65 3.12
CA TYR A 160 1.18 1.50 4.16
C TYR A 160 0.04 2.25 4.89
N THR A 161 -0.95 2.76 4.14
CA THR A 161 -2.11 3.47 4.68
C THR A 161 -2.99 2.56 5.52
N VAL A 162 -3.36 1.37 5.00
CA VAL A 162 -4.15 0.39 5.75
C VAL A 162 -3.51 0.10 7.12
N ARG A 163 -2.20 -0.15 7.14
CA ARG A 163 -1.46 -0.40 8.40
C ARG A 163 -1.38 0.83 9.30
N GLY A 164 -1.32 2.02 8.73
CA GLY A 164 -1.23 3.27 9.49
C GLY A 164 -2.54 3.70 10.12
N VAL A 165 -3.67 3.32 9.54
CA VAL A 165 -5.02 3.64 10.02
C VAL A 165 -5.56 2.55 10.95
N ALA A 166 -5.36 1.27 10.60
CA ALA A 166 -5.88 0.15 11.38
C ALA A 166 -5.01 -0.23 12.61
N GLY A 167 -3.80 0.29 12.73
CA GLY A 167 -2.86 0.02 13.84
C GLY A 167 -2.83 1.12 14.86
#